data_396dc6b9d62dc25404ce04c344a1cf61
#
_entry.id   396dc6b9d62dc25404ce04c344a1cf61
#
_cell.length_a   1.000
_cell.length_b   1.000
_cell.length_c   1.000
_cell.angle_alpha   90.00
_cell.angle_beta   90.00
_cell.angle_gamma   90.00
#
_symmetry.space_group_name_H-M   'P 1'
#
loop_
_entity.id
_entity.type
_entity.pdbx_description
1 polymer ?
#
loop_
_entity_poly.entity_id
_entity_poly.type
_entity_poly.pdbx_seq_one_letter_code
_entity_poly.pdbx_strand_id
1 'polypeptide(L)'
;MAKKDKKQDKPYFYRFYNDTYGITMCVTFGTTPEWLSERFTFNDSPDSKCEPISPSCDAFVEHSVTNIAEKYYCILVWFKDRKSCTANVMCHESFHVMNRVMRLFDLTLNDDPMTNEHLAYLSGWIAERIDRAKQGLDKKYYK
;
A
#
# COMPACT_ATOMS: atom_id res chain seq x y z
N MET A 1 38.31 14.69 -5.36
CA MET A 1 36.88 14.79 -5.01
C MET A 1 36.43 13.44 -4.44
N ALA A 2 36.20 13.36 -3.16
CA ALA A 2 35.68 12.13 -2.55
C ALA A 2 34.25 11.88 -3.06
N LYS A 3 34.01 10.74 -3.70
CA LYS A 3 32.65 10.25 -3.96
C LYS A 3 31.98 10.09 -2.61
N LYS A 4 31.02 10.97 -2.30
CA LYS A 4 30.07 10.71 -1.20
C LYS A 4 29.35 9.40 -1.57
N ASP A 5 29.71 8.31 -0.90
CA ASP A 5 28.91 7.11 -0.90
C ASP A 5 27.49 7.53 -0.51
N LYS A 6 26.59 7.52 -1.50
CA LYS A 6 25.16 7.63 -1.22
C LYS A 6 24.83 6.42 -0.36
N LYS A 7 24.75 6.62 0.95
CA LYS A 7 24.18 5.64 1.87
C LYS A 7 22.83 5.24 1.27
N GLN A 8 22.79 4.06 0.68
CA GLN A 8 21.56 3.53 0.10
C GLN A 8 20.56 3.41 1.27
N ASP A 9 19.50 4.20 1.22
CA ASP A 9 18.49 4.19 2.26
C ASP A 9 18.00 2.75 2.43
N LYS A 10 18.01 2.26 3.68
CA LYS A 10 17.50 0.93 4.01
C LYS A 10 16.05 0.81 3.56
N PRO A 11 15.65 -0.26 2.85
CA PRO A 11 14.26 -0.46 2.44
C PRO A 11 13.30 -0.39 3.62
N TYR A 12 12.17 0.22 3.44
CA TYR A 12 11.18 0.48 4.47
C TYR A 12 9.76 0.52 3.88
N PHE A 13 8.78 0.56 4.76
CA PHE A 13 7.38 0.80 4.42
C PHE A 13 6.75 1.80 5.39
N TYR A 14 5.61 2.34 5.00
CA TYR A 14 4.76 3.18 5.84
C TYR A 14 3.51 2.39 6.21
N ARG A 15 3.07 2.50 7.47
CA ARG A 15 1.89 1.82 7.97
C ARG A 15 0.88 2.84 8.45
N PHE A 16 -0.34 2.73 7.93
CA PHE A 16 -1.46 3.60 8.27
C PHE A 16 -2.63 2.77 8.78
N TYR A 17 -3.20 3.18 9.90
CA TYR A 17 -4.37 2.56 10.47
C TYR A 17 -5.59 3.45 10.26
N ASN A 18 -6.70 2.88 9.76
CA ASN A 18 -7.97 3.56 9.62
C ASN A 18 -8.91 3.12 10.75
N ASP A 19 -9.23 4.03 11.66
CA ASP A 19 -10.05 3.75 12.84
C ASP A 19 -11.50 3.41 12.48
N THR A 20 -12.04 4.02 11.42
CA THR A 20 -13.43 3.84 11.01
C THR A 20 -13.69 2.41 10.54
N TYR A 21 -12.79 1.84 9.77
CA TYR A 21 -12.92 0.49 9.21
C TYR A 21 -12.05 -0.55 9.91
N GLY A 22 -11.18 -0.14 10.82
CA GLY A 22 -10.28 -1.06 11.51
C GLY A 22 -9.29 -1.77 10.57
N ILE A 23 -8.87 -1.11 9.50
CA ILE A 23 -7.94 -1.65 8.52
C ILE A 23 -6.55 -1.02 8.64
N THR A 24 -5.54 -1.81 8.30
CA THR A 24 -4.17 -1.32 8.13
C THR A 24 -3.82 -1.31 6.65
N MET A 25 -3.23 -0.23 6.18
CA MET A 25 -2.65 -0.10 4.85
C MET A 25 -1.14 0.12 4.97
N CYS A 26 -0.35 -0.67 4.26
CA CYS A 26 1.09 -0.49 4.16
C CYS A 26 1.45 0.02 2.77
N VAL A 27 2.33 1.03 2.69
CA VAL A 27 2.79 1.63 1.43
C VAL A 27 4.30 1.54 1.36
N THR A 28 4.84 1.07 0.24
CA THR A 28 6.28 0.97 0.01
C THR A 28 6.67 1.38 -1.41
N PHE A 29 7.92 1.79 -1.57
CA PHE A 29 8.49 2.25 -2.84
C PHE A 29 9.81 1.54 -3.11
N GLY A 30 9.96 0.92 -4.28
CA GLY A 30 11.22 0.35 -4.75
C GLY A 30 11.72 -0.88 -4.00
N THR A 31 10.87 -1.54 -3.22
CA THR A 31 11.21 -2.78 -2.54
C THR A 31 11.14 -3.98 -3.48
N THR A 32 11.98 -4.98 -3.24
CA THR A 32 12.04 -6.21 -4.05
C THR A 32 11.04 -7.26 -3.57
N PRO A 33 10.67 -8.25 -4.42
CA PRO A 33 9.86 -9.38 -3.99
C PRO A 33 10.46 -10.14 -2.80
N GLU A 34 11.78 -10.28 -2.76
CA GLU A 34 12.51 -10.93 -1.67
C GLU A 34 12.36 -10.15 -0.37
N TRP A 35 12.54 -8.83 -0.41
CA TRP A 35 12.37 -7.97 0.75
C TRP A 35 10.93 -8.00 1.29
N LEU A 36 9.95 -8.00 0.39
CA LEU A 36 8.53 -8.11 0.75
C LEU A 36 8.22 -9.45 1.39
N SER A 37 8.74 -10.55 0.83
CA SER A 37 8.51 -11.91 1.33
C SER A 37 9.16 -12.20 2.69
N GLU A 38 10.21 -11.47 3.05
CA GLU A 38 10.82 -11.54 4.38
C GLU A 38 9.97 -10.86 5.47
N ARG A 39 9.07 -9.96 5.09
CA ARG A 39 8.28 -9.13 6.02
C ARG A 39 6.80 -9.42 6.00
N PHE A 40 6.30 -9.92 4.89
CA PHE A 40 4.88 -10.20 4.70
C PHE A 40 4.64 -11.61 4.16
N THR A 41 3.63 -12.26 4.72
CA THR A 41 3.04 -13.46 4.13
C THR A 41 1.93 -13.03 3.19
N PHE A 42 2.03 -13.46 1.93
CA PHE A 42 1.04 -13.18 0.89
C PHE A 42 -0.04 -14.26 0.95
N ASN A 43 -1.15 -13.96 1.59
CA ASN A 43 -2.17 -14.96 1.97
C ASN A 43 -2.89 -15.59 0.76
N ASP A 44 -2.90 -14.90 -0.37
CA ASP A 44 -3.52 -15.40 -1.60
C ASP A 44 -2.52 -16.12 -2.54
N SER A 45 -1.26 -16.26 -2.13
CA SER A 45 -0.23 -16.98 -2.86
C SER A 45 -0.04 -18.41 -2.33
N PRO A 46 0.06 -19.45 -3.18
CA PRO A 46 0.24 -20.83 -2.75
C PRO A 46 1.47 -21.08 -1.87
N ASP A 47 2.54 -20.35 -2.10
CA ASP A 47 3.79 -20.44 -1.34
C ASP A 47 3.95 -19.33 -0.29
N SER A 48 2.93 -18.49 -0.12
CA SER A 48 2.89 -17.34 0.81
C SER A 48 3.98 -16.29 0.56
N LYS A 49 4.54 -16.26 -0.65
CA LYS A 49 5.58 -15.31 -1.05
C LYS A 49 5.08 -14.33 -2.12
N CYS A 50 5.77 -13.19 -2.20
CA CYS A 50 5.54 -12.24 -3.27
C CYS A 50 5.97 -12.85 -4.61
N GLU A 51 5.08 -12.84 -5.59
CA GLU A 51 5.38 -13.23 -6.96
C GLU A 51 6.41 -12.27 -7.58
N PRO A 52 7.18 -12.73 -8.59
CA PRO A 52 8.07 -11.85 -9.34
C PRO A 52 7.30 -10.66 -9.91
N ILE A 53 7.91 -9.47 -9.79
CA ILE A 53 7.30 -8.23 -10.28
C ILE A 53 7.82 -7.95 -11.69
N SER A 54 6.91 -7.79 -12.65
CA SER A 54 7.26 -7.41 -14.01
C SER A 54 7.99 -6.06 -14.04
N PRO A 55 9.07 -5.90 -14.84
CA PRO A 55 9.74 -4.61 -15.03
C PRO A 55 8.83 -3.49 -15.54
N SER A 56 7.73 -3.84 -16.22
CA SER A 56 6.72 -2.89 -16.71
C SER A 56 5.66 -2.51 -15.67
N CYS A 57 5.66 -3.16 -14.49
CA CYS A 57 4.72 -2.86 -13.44
C CYS A 57 5.15 -1.62 -12.65
N ASP A 58 4.35 -0.58 -12.67
CA ASP A 58 4.61 0.67 -11.93
C ASP A 58 4.10 0.62 -10.48
N ALA A 59 3.02 -0.11 -10.24
CA ALA A 59 2.42 -0.27 -8.92
C ALA A 59 1.49 -1.48 -8.88
N PHE A 60 1.19 -1.97 -7.67
CA PHE A 60 0.14 -2.95 -7.44
C PHE A 60 -0.42 -2.85 -6.01
N VAL A 61 -1.59 -3.42 -5.80
CA VAL A 61 -2.21 -3.61 -4.49
C VAL A 61 -2.33 -5.10 -4.21
N GLU A 62 -1.76 -5.55 -3.10
CA GLU A 62 -2.03 -6.87 -2.53
C GLU A 62 -3.10 -6.75 -1.46
N HIS A 63 -4.20 -7.45 -1.67
CA HIS A 63 -5.41 -7.31 -0.86
C HIS A 63 -5.32 -7.96 0.51
N SER A 64 -4.45 -8.95 0.67
CA SER A 64 -4.40 -9.77 1.88
C SER A 64 -2.96 -10.20 2.15
N VAL A 65 -2.28 -9.44 2.99
CA VAL A 65 -0.96 -9.80 3.51
C VAL A 65 -0.96 -9.74 5.03
N THR A 66 -0.07 -10.53 5.64
CA THR A 66 0.15 -10.53 7.08
C THR A 66 1.60 -10.16 7.36
N ASN A 67 1.83 -9.17 8.22
CA ASN A 67 3.18 -8.84 8.66
C ASN A 67 3.73 -9.98 9.54
N ILE A 68 4.90 -10.50 9.20
CA ILE A 68 5.48 -11.67 9.87
C ILE A 68 5.92 -11.34 11.29
N ALA A 69 6.52 -10.18 11.51
CA ALA A 69 7.07 -9.79 12.81
C ALA A 69 5.99 -9.44 13.83
N GLU A 70 5.00 -8.63 13.44
CA GLU A 70 3.99 -8.07 14.36
C GLU A 70 2.60 -8.71 14.20
N LYS A 71 2.43 -9.67 13.28
CA LYS A 71 1.23 -10.50 13.13
C LYS A 71 -0.08 -9.73 12.88
N TYR A 72 -0.03 -8.61 12.14
CA TYR A 72 -1.25 -7.91 11.73
C TYR A 72 -1.56 -8.12 10.25
N TYR A 73 -2.83 -8.09 9.91
CA TYR A 73 -3.28 -8.04 8.52
C TYR A 73 -3.16 -6.64 7.96
N CYS A 74 -2.80 -6.53 6.68
CA CYS A 74 -2.84 -5.26 5.98
C CYS A 74 -3.13 -5.42 4.49
N ILE A 75 -3.50 -4.30 3.87
CA ILE A 75 -3.52 -4.12 2.44
C ILE A 75 -2.19 -3.48 2.06
N LEU A 76 -1.43 -4.13 1.18
CA LEU A 76 -0.11 -3.64 0.76
C LEU A 76 -0.23 -2.92 -0.57
N VAL A 77 0.27 -1.68 -0.61
CA VAL A 77 0.38 -0.87 -1.82
C VAL A 77 1.87 -0.71 -2.14
N TRP A 78 2.26 -1.24 -3.27
CA TRP A 78 3.63 -1.17 -3.75
C TRP A 78 3.74 -0.25 -4.98
N PHE A 79 4.77 0.58 -5.00
CA PHE A 79 5.17 1.38 -6.14
C PHE A 79 6.61 1.04 -6.52
N LYS A 80 6.88 0.99 -7.81
CA LYS A 80 8.22 0.74 -8.35
C LYS A 80 9.26 1.73 -7.81
N ASP A 81 8.88 2.99 -7.74
CA ASP A 81 9.64 4.09 -7.13
C ASP A 81 8.70 5.28 -6.86
N ARG A 82 9.20 6.32 -6.22
CA ARG A 82 8.41 7.53 -5.94
C ARG A 82 8.00 8.26 -7.21
N LYS A 83 8.83 8.24 -8.25
CA LYS A 83 8.54 8.88 -9.53
C LYS A 83 7.39 8.20 -10.26
N SER A 84 7.29 6.88 -10.18
CA SER A 84 6.18 6.10 -10.77
C SER A 84 4.85 6.34 -10.07
N CYS A 85 4.85 6.84 -8.83
CA CYS A 85 3.64 7.23 -8.10
C CYS A 85 3.12 8.60 -8.59
N THR A 86 2.66 8.65 -9.83
CA THR A 86 1.98 9.83 -10.39
C THR A 86 0.56 9.94 -9.82
N ALA A 87 -0.09 11.09 -10.01
CA ALA A 87 -1.48 11.26 -9.57
C ALA A 87 -2.42 10.22 -10.21
N ASN A 88 -2.19 9.87 -11.47
CA ASN A 88 -2.95 8.83 -12.16
C ASN A 88 -2.77 7.45 -11.50
N VAL A 89 -1.52 7.03 -11.30
CA VAL A 89 -1.20 5.73 -10.68
C VAL A 89 -1.70 5.70 -9.23
N MET A 90 -1.52 6.77 -8.47
CA MET A 90 -2.03 6.89 -7.09
C MET A 90 -3.54 6.71 -7.03
N CYS A 91 -4.28 7.36 -7.90
CA CYS A 91 -5.74 7.25 -7.99
C CYS A 91 -6.16 5.82 -8.36
N HIS A 92 -5.48 5.21 -9.32
CA HIS A 92 -5.71 3.82 -9.76
C HIS A 92 -5.55 2.83 -8.58
N GLU A 93 -4.43 2.91 -7.87
CA GLU A 93 -4.17 2.01 -6.74
C GLU A 93 -5.08 2.31 -5.54
N SER A 94 -5.44 3.58 -5.30
CA SER A 94 -6.41 3.96 -4.28
C SER A 94 -7.78 3.33 -4.51
N PHE A 95 -8.20 3.20 -5.77
CA PHE A 95 -9.44 2.51 -6.13
C PHE A 95 -9.40 1.03 -5.75
N HIS A 96 -8.29 0.33 -5.99
CA HIS A 96 -8.13 -1.06 -5.60
C HIS A 96 -8.19 -1.25 -4.09
N VAL A 97 -7.56 -0.36 -3.31
CA VAL A 97 -7.65 -0.37 -1.84
C VAL A 97 -9.09 -0.15 -1.39
N MET A 98 -9.76 0.85 -1.91
CA MET A 98 -11.16 1.14 -1.60
C MET A 98 -12.07 -0.06 -1.92
N ASN A 99 -11.89 -0.66 -3.10
CA ASN A 99 -12.65 -1.84 -3.51
C ASN A 99 -12.45 -3.01 -2.54
N ARG A 100 -11.23 -3.23 -2.06
CA ARG A 100 -10.96 -4.26 -1.04
C ARG A 100 -11.71 -3.98 0.26
N VAL A 101 -11.70 -2.76 0.75
CA VAL A 101 -12.43 -2.37 1.96
C VAL A 101 -13.93 -2.56 1.77
N MET A 102 -14.47 -2.15 0.64
CA MET A 102 -15.88 -2.36 0.31
C MET A 102 -16.27 -3.84 0.36
N ARG A 103 -15.43 -4.70 -0.18
CA ARG A 103 -15.67 -6.16 -0.17
C ARG A 103 -15.57 -6.76 1.23
N LEU A 104 -14.64 -6.27 2.06
CA LEU A 104 -14.50 -6.75 3.45
C LEU A 104 -15.71 -6.45 4.31
N PHE A 105 -16.43 -5.37 4.05
CA PHE A 105 -17.55 -4.89 4.82
C PHE A 105 -18.89 -4.98 4.07
N ASP A 106 -18.91 -5.66 2.93
CA ASP A 106 -20.11 -5.80 2.08
C ASP A 106 -20.75 -4.44 1.73
N LEU A 107 -19.91 -3.46 1.41
CA LEU A 107 -20.34 -2.13 1.04
C LEU A 107 -20.56 -2.05 -0.48
N THR A 108 -21.61 -1.34 -0.89
CA THR A 108 -21.93 -1.08 -2.29
C THR A 108 -22.10 0.41 -2.53
N LEU A 109 -21.82 0.82 -3.78
CA LEU A 109 -22.19 2.17 -4.22
C LEU A 109 -23.70 2.25 -4.39
N ASN A 110 -24.26 3.37 -3.96
CA ASN A 110 -25.68 3.66 -4.06
C ASN A 110 -25.96 4.60 -5.24
N ASP A 111 -27.13 4.50 -5.83
CA ASP A 111 -27.57 5.40 -6.92
C ASP A 111 -27.73 6.86 -6.45
N ASP A 112 -28.04 7.05 -5.17
CA ASP A 112 -28.07 8.39 -4.56
C ASP A 112 -26.64 8.81 -4.17
N PRO A 113 -26.05 9.84 -4.83
CA PRO A 113 -24.70 10.30 -4.52
C PRO A 113 -24.50 10.73 -3.06
N MET A 114 -25.53 11.20 -2.39
CA MET A 114 -25.47 11.67 -0.99
C MET A 114 -25.26 10.51 -0.01
N THR A 115 -25.61 9.29 -0.37
CA THR A 115 -25.44 8.10 0.49
C THR A 115 -24.06 7.46 0.33
N ASN A 116 -23.23 7.92 -0.60
CA ASN A 116 -21.87 7.43 -0.83
C ASN A 116 -20.79 8.26 -0.13
N GLU A 117 -21.16 9.21 0.70
CA GLU A 117 -20.22 10.17 1.31
C GLU A 117 -19.15 9.46 2.15
N HIS A 118 -19.49 8.41 2.87
CA HIS A 118 -18.52 7.61 3.64
C HIS A 118 -17.45 6.95 2.75
N LEU A 119 -17.80 6.54 1.53
CA LEU A 119 -16.85 5.98 0.55
C LEU A 119 -15.98 7.08 -0.07
N ALA A 120 -16.53 8.29 -0.26
CA ALA A 120 -15.76 9.44 -0.68
C ALA A 120 -14.70 9.82 0.36
N TYR A 121 -15.04 9.84 1.64
CA TYR A 121 -14.09 10.05 2.73
C TYR A 121 -13.01 8.97 2.79
N LEU A 122 -13.39 7.71 2.61
CA LEU A 122 -12.43 6.60 2.56
C LEU A 122 -11.45 6.76 1.40
N SER A 123 -11.95 7.07 0.21
CA SER A 123 -11.13 7.31 -0.98
C SER A 123 -10.14 8.45 -0.76
N GLY A 124 -10.59 9.56 -0.18
CA GLY A 124 -9.74 10.69 0.18
C GLY A 124 -8.67 10.32 1.20
N TRP A 125 -9.03 9.56 2.23
CA TRP A 125 -8.07 9.08 3.23
C TRP A 125 -6.98 8.22 2.60
N ILE A 126 -7.34 7.26 1.74
CA ILE A 126 -6.38 6.38 1.06
C ILE A 126 -5.39 7.21 0.23
N ALA A 127 -5.89 8.10 -0.62
CA ALA A 127 -5.07 8.93 -1.49
C ALA A 127 -4.13 9.84 -0.68
N GLU A 128 -4.63 10.47 0.38
CA GLU A 128 -3.82 11.31 1.26
C GLU A 128 -2.69 10.53 1.92
N ARG A 129 -2.95 9.30 2.41
CA ARG A 129 -1.92 8.47 3.06
C ARG A 129 -0.85 8.03 2.06
N ILE A 130 -1.22 7.68 0.84
CA ILE A 130 -0.25 7.37 -0.22
C ILE A 130 0.59 8.60 -0.56
N ASP A 131 -0.02 9.76 -0.70
CA ASP A 131 0.70 11.00 -0.99
C ASP A 131 1.66 11.39 0.15
N ARG A 132 1.25 11.28 1.41
CA ARG A 132 2.12 11.49 2.58
C ARG A 132 3.30 10.51 2.59
N ALA A 133 3.05 9.24 2.29
CA ALA A 133 4.11 8.24 2.15
C ALA A 133 5.10 8.62 1.04
N LYS A 134 4.59 9.05 -0.12
CA LYS A 134 5.41 9.53 -1.23
C LYS A 134 6.29 10.72 -0.83
N GLN A 135 5.79 11.63 -0.04
CA GLN A 135 6.53 12.79 0.47
C GLN A 135 7.46 12.46 1.66
N GLY A 136 7.36 11.28 2.24
CA GLY A 136 8.17 10.85 3.36
C GLY A 136 7.84 11.55 4.69
N LEU A 137 6.57 11.93 4.89
CA LEU A 137 6.11 12.73 6.03
C LEU A 137 5.81 11.90 7.29
N ASP A 138 5.74 10.58 7.19
CA ASP A 138 5.36 9.71 8.28
C ASP A 138 6.50 8.79 8.74
N LYS A 139 6.28 8.09 9.84
CA LYS A 139 7.25 7.14 10.40
C LYS A 139 7.49 5.96 9.45
N LYS A 140 8.76 5.65 9.24
CA LYS A 140 9.20 4.50 8.46
C LYS A 140 9.27 3.24 9.33
N TYR A 141 8.86 2.13 8.77
CA TYR A 141 8.94 0.80 9.38
C TYR A 141 9.89 -0.09 8.59
N TYR A 142 10.62 -0.97 9.28
CA TYR A 142 11.66 -1.82 8.70
C TYR A 142 11.44 -3.32 8.94
N LYS A 143 10.46 -3.65 9.76
CA LYS A 143 10.14 -5.04 10.14
C LYS A 143 9.00 -5.62 9.32
#